data_606e75fc9a6e6b7274bafa857ce5d127
#
_entry.id   606e75fc9a6e6b7274bafa857ce5d127
#
_cell.length_a   1.000
_cell.length_b   1.000
_cell.length_c   1.000
_cell.angle_alpha   90.00
_cell.angle_beta   90.00
_cell.angle_gamma   90.00
#
_symmetry.space_group_name_H-M   'P 1'
#
loop_
_entity.id
_entity.type
_entity.pdbx_description
1 polymer ?
#
loop_
_entity_poly.entity_id
_entity_poly.type
_entity_poly.pdbx_seq_one_letter_code
_entity_poly.pdbx_strand_id
1 'polypeptide(L)' 'MTWERIEADWRRFKVNAKQRWDKLTEQQLNAIAGRRAVLTRRIGDTYSLSMEEAERQVAEWHASLPMLPLLPR' A
#
# COMPACT_ATOMS: atom_id res chain seq x y z
N MET A 1 3.58 10.05 -8.29
CA MET A 1 4.25 9.70 -7.04
C MET A 1 5.05 8.43 -7.18
N THR A 2 6.25 8.41 -6.65
CA THR A 2 7.11 7.25 -6.79
C THR A 2 7.06 6.37 -5.55
N TRP A 3 7.44 5.12 -5.71
CA TRP A 3 7.49 4.22 -4.56
C TRP A 3 8.54 4.62 -3.56
N GLU A 4 9.59 5.27 -4.00
CA GLU A 4 10.60 5.78 -3.09
C GLU A 4 10.01 6.79 -2.12
N ARG A 5 9.11 7.62 -2.61
CA ARG A 5 8.46 8.60 -1.79
C ARG A 5 7.49 7.96 -0.83
N ILE A 6 6.78 6.95 -1.30
CA ILE A 6 5.86 6.21 -0.45
C ILE A 6 6.63 5.53 0.68
N GLU A 7 7.75 4.92 0.34
CA GLU A 7 8.57 4.25 1.32
C GLU A 7 9.12 5.23 2.34
N ALA A 8 9.58 6.38 1.88
CA ALA A 8 10.15 7.38 2.76
C ALA A 8 9.13 7.97 3.73
N ASP A 9 7.86 7.99 3.33
CA ASP A 9 6.82 8.59 4.15
C ASP A 9 5.76 7.56 4.50
N TRP A 10 6.19 6.34 4.75
CA TRP A 10 5.27 5.21 4.95
C TRP A 10 4.31 5.42 6.11
N ARG A 11 4.75 6.09 7.15
CA ARG A 11 3.88 6.35 8.29
C ARG A 11 2.59 7.00 7.84
N ARG A 12 2.67 7.90 6.87
CA ARG A 12 1.50 8.60 6.36
C ARG A 12 0.68 7.71 5.44
N PHE A 13 1.34 6.99 4.56
CA PHE A 13 0.63 6.15 3.60
C PHE A 13 0.08 4.86 4.22
N LYS A 14 0.64 4.47 5.34
CA LYS A 14 0.20 3.27 6.04
C LYS A 14 -1.28 3.34 6.39
N VAL A 15 -1.74 4.49 6.82
CA VAL A 15 -3.14 4.69 7.17
C VAL A 15 -4.02 4.48 5.96
N ASN A 16 -3.59 5.00 4.83
CA ASN A 16 -4.34 4.86 3.59
C ASN A 16 -4.37 3.41 3.14
N ALA A 17 -3.24 2.71 3.26
CA ALA A 17 -3.18 1.30 2.90
C ALA A 17 -4.11 0.46 3.78
N LYS A 18 -4.20 0.82 5.05
CA LYS A 18 -5.08 0.10 5.97
C LYS A 18 -6.54 0.25 5.56
N GLN A 19 -6.92 1.40 5.04
CA GLN A 19 -8.28 1.60 4.57
C GLN A 19 -8.60 0.73 3.35
N ARG A 20 -7.61 0.52 2.50
CA ARG A 20 -7.79 -0.29 1.32
C ARG A 20 -7.76 -1.79 1.65
N TRP A 21 -6.89 -2.17 2.55
CA TRP A 21 -6.71 -3.58 2.92
C TRP A 21 -6.83 -3.71 4.43
N ASP A 22 -8.06 -3.69 4.90
CA ASP A 22 -8.32 -3.62 6.33
C ASP A 22 -7.97 -4.88 7.11
N LYS A 23 -7.72 -5.98 6.41
CA LYS A 23 -7.29 -7.19 7.10
C LYS A 23 -5.83 -7.16 7.49
N LEU A 24 -5.07 -6.22 6.97
CA LEU A 24 -3.69 -6.09 7.37
C LEU A 24 -3.63 -5.45 8.75
N THR A 25 -2.83 -6.02 9.63
CA THR A 25 -2.68 -5.46 10.97
C THR A 25 -1.66 -4.35 10.96
N GLU A 26 -1.70 -3.56 12.00
CA GLU A 26 -0.73 -2.49 12.17
C GLU A 26 0.70 -3.04 12.13
N GLN A 27 0.90 -4.16 12.78
CA GLN A 27 2.19 -4.80 12.84
C GLN A 27 2.68 -5.22 11.46
N GLN A 28 1.76 -5.78 10.66
CA GLN A 28 2.09 -6.17 9.31
C GLN A 28 2.40 -4.96 8.44
N LEU A 29 1.65 -3.90 8.59
CA LEU A 29 1.90 -2.69 7.83
C LEU A 29 3.24 -2.08 8.17
N ASN A 30 3.61 -2.11 9.44
CA ASN A 30 4.91 -1.62 9.86
C ASN A 30 6.03 -2.46 9.23
N ALA A 31 5.84 -3.76 9.18
CA ALA A 31 6.84 -4.65 8.61
C ALA A 31 7.00 -4.46 7.09
N ILE A 32 5.93 -4.06 6.42
CA ILE A 32 5.98 -3.79 5.00
C ILE A 32 6.89 -2.60 4.70
N ALA A 33 6.86 -1.61 5.57
CA ALA A 33 7.76 -0.46 5.46
C ALA A 33 7.71 0.24 4.11
N GLY A 34 6.56 0.20 3.46
CA GLY A 34 6.38 0.89 2.19
C GLY A 34 6.99 0.22 0.99
N ARG A 35 7.51 -0.99 1.15
CA ARG A 35 8.14 -1.69 0.04
C ARG A 35 7.10 -2.36 -0.82
N ARG A 36 7.12 -2.03 -2.10
CA ARG A 36 6.11 -2.53 -3.02
C ARG A 36 6.03 -4.04 -3.07
N ALA A 37 7.17 -4.70 -3.19
CA ALA A 37 7.19 -6.15 -3.30
C ALA A 37 6.65 -6.82 -2.04
N VAL A 38 6.98 -6.26 -0.89
CA VAL A 38 6.52 -6.83 0.37
C VAL A 38 5.03 -6.62 0.54
N LEU A 39 4.53 -5.45 0.17
CA LEU A 39 3.10 -5.18 0.23
C LEU A 39 2.32 -6.12 -0.67
N THR A 40 2.80 -6.30 -1.91
CA THR A 40 2.15 -7.19 -2.86
C THR A 40 2.05 -8.60 -2.32
N ARG A 41 3.14 -9.09 -1.77
CA ARG A 41 3.18 -10.44 -1.22
C ARG A 41 2.25 -10.57 -0.03
N ARG A 42 2.23 -9.58 0.83
CA ARG A 42 1.40 -9.63 2.02
C ARG A 42 -0.08 -9.65 1.69
N ILE A 43 -0.52 -8.82 0.76
CA ILE A 43 -1.93 -8.83 0.41
C ILE A 43 -2.29 -10.11 -0.34
N GLY A 44 -1.37 -10.64 -1.13
CA GLY A 44 -1.61 -11.91 -1.80
C GLY A 44 -1.85 -13.02 -0.79
N ASP A 45 -1.05 -13.06 0.26
CA ASP A 45 -1.21 -14.08 1.30
C ASP A 45 -2.47 -13.85 2.12
N THR A 46 -2.71 -12.63 2.50
CA THR A 46 -3.83 -12.31 3.39
C THR A 46 -5.18 -12.53 2.73
N TYR A 47 -5.29 -12.20 1.45
CA TYR A 47 -6.56 -12.29 0.75
C TYR A 47 -6.61 -13.46 -0.23
N SER A 48 -5.61 -14.32 -0.21
CA SER A 48 -5.54 -15.48 -1.09
C SER A 48 -5.62 -15.08 -2.57
N LEU A 49 -4.86 -14.10 -2.94
CA LEU A 49 -4.83 -13.60 -4.31
C LEU A 49 -3.64 -14.16 -5.07
N SER A 50 -3.80 -14.27 -6.38
CA SER A 50 -2.66 -14.60 -7.21
C SER A 50 -1.70 -13.41 -7.19
N MET A 51 -0.46 -13.65 -7.54
CA MET A 51 0.52 -12.58 -7.60
C MET A 51 0.07 -11.50 -8.57
N GLU A 52 -0.48 -11.91 -9.68
CA GLU A 52 -0.97 -11.00 -10.70
C GLU A 52 -2.06 -10.09 -10.18
N GLU A 53 -3.01 -10.67 -9.47
CA GLU A 53 -4.10 -9.89 -8.90
C GLU A 53 -3.58 -8.97 -7.80
N ALA A 54 -2.67 -9.45 -6.97
CA ALA A 54 -2.11 -8.63 -5.92
C ALA A 54 -1.37 -7.43 -6.49
N GLU A 55 -0.61 -7.67 -7.56
CA GLU A 55 0.11 -6.58 -8.21
C GLU A 55 -0.84 -5.57 -8.81
N ARG A 56 -1.93 -6.05 -9.37
CA ARG A 56 -2.92 -5.15 -9.96
C ARG A 56 -3.53 -4.25 -8.89
N GLN A 57 -3.86 -4.82 -7.75
CA GLN A 57 -4.44 -4.02 -6.68
C GLN A 57 -3.46 -2.99 -6.14
N VAL A 58 -2.22 -3.38 -6.00
CA VAL A 58 -1.20 -2.47 -5.53
C VAL A 58 -1.00 -1.33 -6.53
N ALA A 59 -1.02 -1.65 -7.82
CA ALA A 59 -0.88 -0.63 -8.85
C ALA A 59 -2.05 0.34 -8.84
N GLU A 60 -3.25 -0.17 -8.64
CA GLU A 60 -4.43 0.67 -8.57
C GLU A 60 -4.38 1.61 -7.37
N TRP A 61 -3.96 1.06 -6.25
CA TRP A 61 -3.84 1.86 -5.05
C TRP A 61 -2.80 2.97 -5.26
N HIS A 62 -1.66 2.59 -5.82
CA HIS A 62 -0.59 3.54 -6.08
C HIS A 62 -1.07 4.67 -7.00
N ALA A 63 -1.83 4.32 -8.01
CA ALA A 63 -2.32 5.30 -8.96
C ALA A 63 -3.30 6.29 -8.32
N SER A 64 -3.96 5.90 -7.25
CA SER A 64 -4.92 6.76 -6.61
C SER A 64 -4.29 7.72 -5.60
N LEU A 65 -3.05 7.48 -5.21
CA LEU A 65 -2.42 8.27 -4.17
C LEU A 65 -2.13 9.72 -4.52
N PRO A 66 -1.73 10.02 -5.71
CA PRO A 66 -1.35 11.39 -6.02
C PRO A 66 -2.41 12.42 -5.79
N MET A 67 -3.63 11.98 -5.71
CA MET A 67 -4.71 12.90 -5.52
C MET A 67 -4.73 13.50 -4.15
N LEU A 68 -4.18 12.80 -3.22
CA LEU A 68 -4.29 13.15 -1.85
C LEU A 68 -3.66 14.46 -1.46
N PRO A 69 -2.46 14.68 -1.85
CA PRO A 69 -1.79 15.86 -1.37
C PRO A 69 -2.28 17.14 -1.98
N LEU A 70 -3.08 17.04 -2.94
CA LEU A 70 -3.53 18.23 -3.61
C LEU A 70 -4.65 18.93 -2.91
N LEU A 71 -5.23 18.28 -2.03
CA LEU A 71 -6.36 18.79 -1.40
C LEU A 71 -6.24 19.98 -0.55
N PRO A 72 -5.28 20.15 0.07
CA PRO A 72 -5.33 21.23 0.95
C PRO A 72 -5.15 22.51 0.33
N ARG A 73 -5.66 22.69 0.16
CA ARG A 73 -5.37 23.65 -0.30
C ARG A 73 -6.01 24.18 -0.07
#